data_c7491447b821f243fc0556fd6a9a36d5
#
_entry.id   c7491447b821f243fc0556fd6a9a36d5
#
_cell.length_a   1.000
_cell.length_b   1.000
_cell.length_c   1.000
_cell.angle_alpha   90.00
_cell.angle_beta   90.00
_cell.angle_gamma   90.00
#
_symmetry.space_group_name_H-M   'P 1'
#
loop_
_entity.id
_entity.type
_entity.pdbx_description
1 polymer ?
#
loop_
_entity_poly.entity_id
_entity_poly.type
_entity_poly.pdbx_seq_one_letter_code
_entity_poly.pdbx_strand_id
1 'polypeptide(L)'
;MSRTLFRSLLVFVPALLFATTAAAHDSWVNRGAFKNSAGEWCCGDYDCKSYVRTSSTAGGWMIDGELVPFDEAMPVAPPDGQVTICRRPDGTRRCVFGLKPGL
;
A
#
# COMPACT_ATOMS: atom_id res chain seq x y z
N MET A 1 23.68 -12.47 -46.84
CA MET A 1 23.12 -11.20 -46.90
C MET A 1 21.99 -10.99 -46.03
N SER A 2 20.95 -11.65 -46.21
CA SER A 2 19.75 -11.37 -45.43
C SER A 2 19.87 -11.71 -43.99
N ARG A 3 20.79 -12.51 -43.65
CA ARG A 3 20.88 -12.90 -42.25
C ARG A 3 21.26 -11.78 -41.35
N THR A 4 21.83 -10.72 -41.84
CA THR A 4 22.20 -9.63 -40.98
C THR A 4 21.03 -8.87 -40.42
N LEU A 5 19.87 -9.02 -41.00
CA LEU A 5 18.73 -8.26 -40.56
C LEU A 5 18.10 -8.76 -39.29
N PHE A 6 18.30 -10.00 -38.96
CA PHE A 6 17.59 -10.57 -37.86
C PHE A 6 18.11 -10.21 -36.51
N ARG A 7 19.33 -9.92 -36.45
CA ARG A 7 19.93 -9.66 -35.17
C ARG A 7 19.43 -8.45 -34.52
N SER A 8 19.13 -7.43 -35.26
CA SER A 8 18.77 -6.17 -34.66
C SER A 8 17.43 -6.18 -33.98
N LEU A 9 16.63 -7.19 -34.23
CA LEU A 9 15.29 -7.20 -33.65
C LEU A 9 15.22 -7.63 -32.24
N LEU A 10 16.28 -8.16 -31.72
CA LEU A 10 16.22 -8.72 -30.39
C LEU A 10 16.45 -7.74 -29.28
N VAL A 11 16.71 -6.51 -29.61
CA VAL A 11 17.17 -5.56 -28.63
C VAL A 11 16.05 -4.92 -27.84
N PHE A 12 14.84 -4.94 -28.32
CA PHE A 12 13.79 -4.14 -27.71
C PHE A 12 13.09 -4.74 -26.53
N VAL A 13 13.20 -6.02 -26.32
CA VAL A 13 12.41 -6.69 -25.32
C VAL A 13 12.64 -6.23 -23.90
N PRO A 14 13.87 -6.02 -23.45
CA PRO A 14 14.11 -5.73 -22.05
C PRO A 14 13.58 -4.42 -21.55
N ALA A 15 13.34 -3.48 -22.42
CA ALA A 15 12.99 -2.14 -21.98
C ALA A 15 11.65 -2.06 -21.29
N LEU A 16 10.77 -2.99 -21.54
CA LEU A 16 9.43 -2.91 -21.00
C LEU A 16 9.34 -3.28 -19.53
N LEU A 17 10.31 -4.00 -19.03
CA LEU A 17 10.21 -4.49 -17.67
C LEU A 17 10.40 -3.43 -16.63
N PHE A 18 11.06 -2.35 -16.94
CA PHE A 18 11.32 -1.33 -15.96
C PHE A 18 10.11 -0.49 -15.61
N ALA A 19 9.18 -0.37 -16.54
CA ALA A 19 8.01 0.46 -16.30
C ALA A 19 7.14 -0.10 -15.17
N THR A 20 7.01 -1.42 -15.10
CA THR A 20 6.17 -2.01 -14.06
C THR A 20 6.81 -1.91 -12.68
N THR A 21 8.12 -1.97 -12.60
CA THR A 21 8.80 -1.86 -11.32
C THR A 21 8.65 -0.48 -10.72
N ALA A 22 8.73 0.55 -11.54
CA ALA A 22 8.60 1.92 -11.05
C ALA A 22 7.22 2.19 -10.47
N ALA A 23 6.18 1.60 -11.05
CA ALA A 23 4.83 1.84 -10.57
C ALA A 23 4.60 1.28 -9.17
N ALA A 24 5.28 0.21 -8.80
CA ALA A 24 5.07 -0.44 -7.52
C ALA A 24 5.51 0.41 -6.33
N HIS A 25 6.42 1.37 -6.55
CA HIS A 25 6.95 2.18 -5.47
C HIS A 25 6.27 3.54 -5.36
N ASP A 26 5.14 3.71 -6.00
CA ASP A 26 4.53 5.01 -6.12
C ASP A 26 3.28 5.16 -5.27
N SER A 27 3.11 4.35 -4.23
CA SER A 27 1.96 4.47 -3.36
C SER A 27 2.11 5.69 -2.45
N TRP A 28 0.98 6.23 -2.01
CA TRP A 28 1.01 7.39 -1.14
C TRP A 28 1.66 7.07 0.21
N VAL A 29 1.55 5.83 0.67
CA VAL A 29 2.18 5.43 1.92
C VAL A 29 3.70 5.49 1.80
N ASN A 30 4.23 5.00 0.70
CA ASN A 30 5.68 5.06 0.48
C ASN A 30 6.16 6.48 0.32
N ARG A 31 5.41 7.31 -0.39
CA ARG A 31 5.81 8.69 -0.61
C ARG A 31 5.81 9.50 0.67
N GLY A 32 4.93 9.15 1.61
CA GLY A 32 4.83 9.87 2.87
C GLY A 32 5.91 9.54 3.88
N ALA A 33 6.60 8.43 3.70
CA ALA A 33 7.65 8.00 4.62
C ALA A 33 7.17 7.96 6.07
N PHE A 34 6.06 7.30 6.31
CA PHE A 34 5.46 7.25 7.64
C PHE A 34 6.09 6.15 8.50
N LYS A 35 6.15 6.40 9.79
CA LYS A 35 6.55 5.40 10.78
C LYS A 35 5.46 5.26 11.83
N ASN A 36 5.28 4.05 12.34
CA ASN A 36 4.36 3.84 13.45
C ASN A 36 5.04 4.17 14.79
N SER A 37 4.32 4.02 15.89
CA SER A 37 4.84 4.36 17.22
C SER A 37 5.99 3.45 17.66
N ALA A 38 6.12 2.28 17.05
CA ALA A 38 7.22 1.37 17.34
C ALA A 38 8.46 1.67 16.50
N GLY A 39 8.42 2.69 15.66
CA GLY A 39 9.55 3.04 14.80
C GLY A 39 9.65 2.25 13.53
N GLU A 40 8.64 1.49 13.19
CA GLU A 40 8.64 0.72 11.95
C GLU A 40 8.12 1.55 10.78
N TRP A 41 8.74 1.40 9.63
CA TRP A 41 8.27 2.08 8.42
C TRP A 41 7.00 1.44 7.90
N CYS A 42 6.05 2.27 7.51
CA CYS A 42 4.84 1.83 6.84
C CYS A 42 5.15 1.75 5.35
N CYS A 43 5.57 0.59 4.90
CA CYS A 43 5.86 0.39 3.48
C CYS A 43 4.60 -0.03 2.76
N GLY A 44 4.33 0.56 1.59
CA GLY A 44 3.02 0.49 1.02
C GLY A 44 2.77 -0.45 -0.13
N ASP A 45 3.77 -1.10 -0.69
CA ASP A 45 3.55 -1.77 -1.97
C ASP A 45 2.81 -3.08 -1.86
N TYR A 46 3.34 -3.99 -1.05
CA TYR A 46 2.71 -5.30 -0.91
C TYR A 46 2.00 -5.45 0.40
N ASP A 47 2.42 -4.69 1.39
CA ASP A 47 1.96 -4.87 2.76
C ASP A 47 0.70 -4.10 3.05
N CYS A 48 0.39 -3.08 2.26
CA CYS A 48 -0.74 -2.19 2.54
C CYS A 48 -1.91 -2.49 1.64
N LYS A 49 -3.10 -2.48 2.21
CA LYS A 49 -4.33 -2.70 1.47
C LYS A 49 -5.36 -1.68 1.90
N SER A 50 -6.02 -1.07 0.93
CA SER A 50 -7.12 -0.14 1.17
C SER A 50 -8.45 -0.87 1.09
N TYR A 51 -9.36 -0.49 1.98
CA TYR A 51 -10.67 -1.14 2.10
C TYR A 51 -11.74 -0.16 1.71
N VAL A 52 -12.47 -0.47 0.64
CA VAL A 52 -13.51 0.40 0.11
C VAL A 52 -14.69 0.45 1.06
N ARG A 53 -15.00 -0.67 1.70
CA ARG A 53 -16.15 -0.77 2.60
C ARG A 53 -15.70 -1.24 3.95
N THR A 54 -16.04 -0.44 4.95
CA THR A 54 -15.82 -0.80 6.34
C THR A 54 -17.07 -0.39 7.10
N SER A 55 -17.34 -1.08 8.19
CA SER A 55 -18.33 -0.63 9.13
C SER A 55 -17.63 -0.16 10.40
N SER A 56 -18.31 0.67 11.17
CA SER A 56 -17.73 1.24 12.39
C SER A 56 -18.53 0.79 13.58
N THR A 57 -17.81 0.53 14.67
CA THR A 57 -18.41 0.32 15.99
C THR A 57 -17.99 1.46 16.89
N ALA A 58 -18.35 1.40 18.16
CA ALA A 58 -17.95 2.43 19.11
C ALA A 58 -16.44 2.51 19.30
N GLY A 59 -15.72 1.40 19.10
CA GLY A 59 -14.30 1.37 19.40
C GLY A 59 -13.38 1.24 18.21
N GLY A 60 -13.90 1.04 17.00
CA GLY A 60 -13.05 0.80 15.87
C GLY A 60 -13.79 0.48 14.60
N TRP A 61 -13.04 0.16 13.55
CA TRP A 61 -13.58 -0.32 12.28
C TRP A 61 -13.69 -1.83 12.32
N MET A 62 -14.76 -2.36 11.70
CA MET A 62 -14.86 -3.80 11.47
C MET A 62 -14.44 -4.05 10.03
N ILE A 63 -13.38 -4.81 9.85
CA ILE A 63 -12.81 -5.09 8.53
C ILE A 63 -12.60 -6.59 8.42
N ASP A 64 -13.34 -7.21 7.52
CA ASP A 64 -13.26 -8.66 7.28
C ASP A 64 -13.40 -9.46 8.59
N GLY A 65 -14.33 -9.02 9.45
CA GLY A 65 -14.55 -9.71 10.72
C GLY A 65 -13.58 -9.38 11.83
N GLU A 66 -12.66 -8.48 11.59
CA GLU A 66 -11.64 -8.11 12.56
C GLU A 66 -11.90 -6.70 13.08
N LEU A 67 -11.85 -6.50 14.38
CA LEU A 67 -11.98 -5.17 14.96
C LEU A 67 -10.62 -4.49 14.92
N VAL A 68 -10.57 -3.34 14.28
CA VAL A 68 -9.36 -2.51 14.20
C VAL A 68 -9.63 -1.24 15.02
N PRO A 69 -9.03 -1.11 16.20
CA PRO A 69 -9.32 0.03 17.08
C PRO A 69 -8.95 1.37 16.46
N PHE A 70 -9.75 2.39 16.73
CA PHE A 70 -9.49 3.73 16.22
C PHE A 70 -8.17 4.30 16.72
N ASP A 71 -7.76 3.92 17.92
CA ASP A 71 -6.54 4.47 18.49
C ASP A 71 -5.27 3.92 17.84
N GLU A 72 -5.38 2.90 17.00
CA GLU A 72 -4.24 2.45 16.20
C GLU A 72 -4.00 3.32 14.98
N ALA A 73 -4.93 4.21 14.65
CA ALA A 73 -4.80 5.01 13.44
C ALA A 73 -3.64 5.99 13.56
N MET A 74 -2.88 6.07 12.50
CA MET A 74 -1.83 7.07 12.35
C MET A 74 -2.45 8.47 12.29
N PRO A 75 -1.73 9.51 12.70
CA PRO A 75 -2.26 10.88 12.65
C PRO A 75 -2.25 11.47 11.25
N VAL A 76 -2.44 10.66 10.26
CA VAL A 76 -2.44 11.05 8.85
C VAL A 76 -3.66 10.44 8.20
N ALA A 77 -4.46 11.26 7.56
CA ALA A 77 -5.64 10.77 6.86
C ALA A 77 -5.26 10.21 5.49
N PRO A 78 -5.84 9.08 5.09
CA PRO A 78 -5.58 8.57 3.74
C PRO A 78 -6.19 9.54 2.72
N PRO A 79 -5.51 9.76 1.58
CA PRO A 79 -5.98 10.72 0.58
C PRO A 79 -7.34 10.41 0.00
N ASP A 80 -7.68 9.14 -0.08
CA ASP A 80 -8.96 8.70 -0.65
C ASP A 80 -10.04 8.48 0.41
N GLY A 81 -9.72 8.69 1.69
CA GLY A 81 -10.65 8.46 2.77
C GLY A 81 -10.89 7.01 3.13
N GLN A 82 -10.25 6.09 2.45
CA GLN A 82 -10.43 4.66 2.71
C GLN A 82 -9.48 4.18 3.79
N VAL A 83 -9.97 3.29 4.67
CA VAL A 83 -9.09 2.69 5.66
C VAL A 83 -8.02 1.87 4.96
N THR A 84 -6.78 2.10 5.31
CA THR A 84 -5.63 1.41 4.74
C THR A 84 -4.85 0.76 5.87
N ILE A 85 -4.55 -0.51 5.73
CA ILE A 85 -3.82 -1.27 6.73
C ILE A 85 -2.58 -1.86 6.09
N CYS A 86 -1.44 -1.60 6.71
CA CYS A 86 -0.17 -2.20 6.32
C CYS A 86 0.16 -3.28 7.33
N ARG A 87 0.41 -4.49 6.85
CA ARG A 87 0.63 -5.64 7.73
C ARG A 87 2.05 -6.14 7.66
N ARG A 88 2.49 -6.74 8.76
CA ARG A 88 3.75 -7.46 8.80
C ARG A 88 3.61 -8.79 8.09
N PRO A 89 4.70 -9.46 7.77
CA PRO A 89 4.61 -10.79 7.13
C PRO A 89 3.81 -11.82 7.92
N ASP A 90 3.73 -11.67 9.24
CA ASP A 90 2.94 -12.59 10.06
C ASP A 90 1.46 -12.23 10.09
N GLY A 91 1.03 -11.20 9.37
CA GLY A 91 -0.36 -10.80 9.31
C GLY A 91 -0.79 -9.77 10.34
N THR A 92 0.05 -9.44 11.31
CA THR A 92 -0.32 -8.43 12.30
C THR A 92 -0.25 -7.03 11.71
N ARG A 93 -1.02 -6.11 12.29
CA ARG A 93 -1.10 -4.75 11.77
C ARG A 93 0.14 -3.96 12.16
N ARG A 94 0.81 -3.40 11.16
CA ARG A 94 1.96 -2.53 11.38
C ARG A 94 1.55 -1.07 11.40
N CYS A 95 0.74 -0.65 10.45
CA CYS A 95 0.25 0.72 10.35
C CYS A 95 -1.21 0.70 9.94
N VAL A 96 -1.99 1.60 10.51
CA VAL A 96 -3.40 1.77 10.18
C VAL A 96 -3.64 3.23 9.86
N PHE A 97 -4.31 3.49 8.75
CA PHE A 97 -4.70 4.84 8.33
C PHE A 97 -6.20 4.85 8.14
N GLY A 98 -6.87 5.84 8.67
CA GLY A 98 -8.31 5.94 8.50
C GLY A 98 -8.85 7.20 9.13
N LEU A 99 -10.04 7.60 8.68
CA LEU A 99 -10.75 8.72 9.25
C LEU A 99 -11.70 8.20 10.32
N LYS A 100 -11.54 8.68 11.53
CA LYS A 100 -12.41 8.29 12.62
C LYS A 100 -13.78 8.90 12.41
N PRO A 101 -14.86 8.11 12.59
CA PRO A 101 -16.21 8.66 12.49
C PRO A 101 -16.47 9.73 13.55
N GLY A 102 -17.24 10.72 13.20
CA GLY A 102 -17.65 11.74 14.16
C GLY A 102 -16.69 12.89 14.36
N LEU A 103 -15.67 12.97 13.53
CA LEU A 103 -14.72 14.09 13.63
C LEU A 103 -15.05 15.24 12.68
#